data_826d60b47eee8151ef9e7f20a9d15506
#
_entry.id   826d60b47eee8151ef9e7f20a9d15506
#
_cell.length_a   1.000
_cell.length_b   1.000
_cell.length_c   1.000
_cell.angle_alpha   90.00
_cell.angle_beta   90.00
_cell.angle_gamma   90.00
#
_symmetry.space_group_name_H-M   'P 1'
#
loop_
_entity.id
_entity.type
_entity.pdbx_description
1 polymer ?
#
loop_
_entity_poly.entity_id
_entity_poly.type
_entity_poly.pdbx_seq_one_letter_code
_entity_poly.pdbx_strand_id
1 'polypeptide(L)'
;MNLQSISYLMVCGLILVFAEDIEDSEFHDEESPRSNQIAYRPPKPTGDVYFMASFDTDGLEGWVRSEAKKVDTNESKYNGIWAVEESYDQKVPGNKGLVLKSQAKHHAIAAYFQTPFHFKDLPLIVQYEVHFQNEIECGGAYLKLLSEDDQLDLSKFFDKTPYTIMFGPDKCGQDYKLHFIFRHRDPVTGAYEEKHSRKPEVDLQSYFTDKRPHLYTLIVRPDNSFEMLIDESSVSRGSLLHDVTPPVNPPKEIDDPNHQKPEDWDDRRQIPDPDSVKPHDWDEDAPPYIPDSTVMKPDNWLDEEPEYIPDPKSIKPPDWDINMDGEWEEPKIPNPKCKTAGCGTWKPPMIPNPAYKGKWKVPMIDNPKYKGVWKPRKILNPNYFENTKPFRMTSIAAVGLELWSLTPNIMFDNFIISSDERVVKQWAEDTWARTKAIYDADGPGLIMRMFLAADKRPWLWGVYVFTVALPVILFISFYWPNKRFGPPDDYYYKKTDDVQLNDEEKITTEAQPQESDLHDQQGNAAKSNDRIKGSILLKTKDDLETSSQAQGGGGEPDPGQVSEEAVRYRKTMPK
;
A
#
# COMPACT_ATOMS: atom_id res chain seq x y z
N MET A 1 26.94 -53.78 0.62
CA MET A 1 25.96 -52.82 1.10
C MET A 1 25.11 -52.43 -0.08
N ASN A 2 23.83 -52.76 -0.07
CA ASN A 2 22.93 -52.53 -1.21
C ASN A 2 22.66 -51.01 -1.37
N LEU A 3 22.61 -50.55 -2.62
CA LEU A 3 22.30 -49.16 -2.97
C LEU A 3 21.04 -48.62 -2.27
N GLN A 4 20.09 -49.48 -1.93
CA GLN A 4 18.91 -49.13 -1.14
C GLN A 4 19.23 -48.66 0.28
N SER A 5 20.28 -49.19 0.91
CA SER A 5 20.71 -48.77 2.26
C SER A 5 21.39 -47.41 2.24
N ILE A 6 22.05 -47.05 1.16
CA ILE A 6 22.71 -45.74 0.98
C ILE A 6 21.67 -44.65 0.71
N SER A 7 20.62 -44.96 -0.06
CA SER A 7 19.51 -44.02 -0.34
C SER A 7 18.69 -43.76 0.94
N TYR A 8 18.43 -44.77 1.74
CA TYR A 8 17.75 -44.61 3.05
C TYR A 8 18.60 -43.77 4.03
N LEU A 9 19.91 -43.97 4.05
CA LEU A 9 20.84 -43.21 4.90
C LEU A 9 20.94 -41.75 4.45
N MET A 10 20.89 -41.47 3.13
CA MET A 10 20.89 -40.07 2.62
C MET A 10 19.56 -39.35 2.90
N VAL A 11 18.43 -40.02 2.74
CA VAL A 11 17.10 -39.41 3.03
C VAL A 11 16.90 -39.25 4.54
N CYS A 12 17.31 -40.23 5.37
CA CYS A 12 17.32 -40.07 6.82
C CYS A 12 18.35 -39.03 7.30
N GLY A 13 19.50 -38.91 6.65
CA GLY A 13 20.49 -37.88 6.96
C GLY A 13 20.02 -36.47 6.62
N LEU A 14 19.26 -36.29 5.51
CA LEU A 14 18.64 -35.01 5.18
C LEU A 14 17.50 -34.64 6.13
N ILE A 15 16.71 -35.64 6.58
CA ILE A 15 15.63 -35.43 7.56
C ILE A 15 16.22 -35.15 8.95
N LEU A 16 17.33 -35.77 9.32
CA LEU A 16 18.02 -35.52 10.59
C LEU A 16 18.70 -34.14 10.63
N VAL A 17 19.27 -33.64 9.51
CA VAL A 17 19.82 -32.29 9.43
C VAL A 17 18.72 -31.24 9.54
N PHE A 18 17.48 -31.54 9.11
CA PHE A 18 16.33 -30.64 9.30
C PHE A 18 15.63 -30.82 10.65
N ALA A 19 15.88 -31.92 11.38
CA ALA A 19 15.26 -32.19 12.69
C ALA A 19 16.16 -31.75 13.87
N GLU A 20 17.47 -31.66 13.70
CA GLU A 20 18.39 -31.15 14.73
C GLU A 20 18.29 -29.64 14.98
N ASP A 21 17.69 -28.89 14.07
CA ASP A 21 17.44 -27.45 14.28
C ASP A 21 16.09 -27.14 14.97
N ILE A 22 15.32 -28.14 15.39
CA ILE A 22 13.97 -27.96 15.98
C ILE A 22 13.87 -28.37 17.46
N GLU A 23 14.79 -29.16 17.99
CA GLU A 23 14.79 -29.55 19.40
C GLU A 23 16.08 -29.08 20.07
N ASP A 24 16.18 -27.85 20.45
CA ASP A 24 16.89 -27.36 21.65
C ASP A 24 16.79 -25.83 21.72
N SER A 25 15.64 -25.35 22.14
CA SER A 25 15.54 -24.04 22.76
C SER A 25 15.16 -24.19 24.23
N GLU A 26 15.96 -24.96 24.99
CA GLU A 26 16.05 -24.73 26.42
C GLU A 26 17.05 -23.61 26.68
N PHE A 27 16.53 -22.57 27.30
CA PHE A 27 17.25 -21.44 27.82
C PHE A 27 18.41 -21.89 28.70
N HIS A 28 19.59 -21.92 28.16
CA HIS A 28 20.82 -21.76 28.93
C HIS A 28 21.43 -20.43 28.55
N ASP A 29 21.50 -19.52 29.51
CA ASP A 29 22.37 -18.35 29.51
C ASP A 29 23.84 -18.84 29.38
N GLU A 30 24.26 -19.25 28.22
CA GLU A 30 25.67 -19.28 27.85
C GLU A 30 25.99 -17.92 27.20
N GLU A 31 26.81 -17.15 27.89
CA GLU A 31 27.52 -16.01 27.30
C GLU A 31 28.07 -16.45 25.93
N SER A 32 27.38 -16.10 24.86
CA SER A 32 27.90 -16.25 23.49
C SER A 32 29.31 -15.63 23.45
N PRO A 33 30.26 -16.27 22.77
CA PRO A 33 31.62 -15.73 22.65
C PRO A 33 31.47 -14.32 22.09
N ARG A 34 31.92 -13.31 22.85
CA ARG A 34 31.94 -11.90 22.47
C ARG A 34 32.55 -11.84 21.08
N SER A 35 31.73 -11.73 20.06
CA SER A 35 32.17 -11.41 18.71
C SER A 35 33.13 -10.23 18.86
N ASN A 36 34.22 -10.21 18.13
CA ASN A 36 35.15 -9.09 18.07
C ASN A 36 34.32 -7.82 17.84
N GLN A 37 33.93 -7.15 18.93
CA GLN A 37 33.20 -5.89 18.86
C GLN A 37 34.15 -4.95 18.15
N ILE A 38 33.88 -4.68 16.89
CA ILE A 38 34.57 -3.63 16.15
C ILE A 38 34.30 -2.37 16.97
N ALA A 39 35.34 -1.85 17.63
CA ALA A 39 35.20 -0.65 18.45
C ALA A 39 34.65 0.45 17.55
N TYR A 40 33.47 0.97 17.93
CA TYR A 40 32.85 2.11 17.25
C TYR A 40 33.87 3.26 17.19
N ARG A 41 33.98 3.89 16.04
CA ARG A 41 34.81 5.08 15.83
C ARG A 41 33.94 6.17 15.20
N PRO A 42 33.88 7.37 15.80
CA PRO A 42 33.17 8.49 15.22
C PRO A 42 33.61 8.73 13.77
N PRO A 43 32.68 8.88 12.85
CA PRO A 43 32.98 9.12 11.46
C PRO A 43 33.58 10.50 11.24
N LYS A 44 34.36 10.66 10.16
CA LYS A 44 34.89 11.95 9.69
C LYS A 44 34.64 12.09 8.20
N PRO A 45 34.10 13.22 7.73
CA PRO A 45 33.89 13.43 6.31
C PRO A 45 35.22 13.51 5.58
N THR A 46 35.27 12.97 4.38
CA THR A 46 36.48 12.91 3.53
C THR A 46 36.66 14.13 2.64
N GLY A 47 35.77 15.14 2.72
CA GLY A 47 35.77 16.35 1.92
C GLY A 47 34.97 17.49 2.56
N ASP A 48 34.70 18.52 1.75
CA ASP A 48 34.02 19.73 2.21
C ASP A 48 32.52 19.48 2.51
N VAL A 49 32.10 19.95 3.65
CA VAL A 49 30.69 19.87 4.09
C VAL A 49 30.22 21.23 4.60
N TYR A 50 28.96 21.54 4.36
CA TYR A 50 28.31 22.72 4.95
C TYR A 50 27.88 22.46 6.38
N PHE A 51 27.49 21.21 6.66
CA PHE A 51 27.04 20.75 7.97
C PHE A 51 27.29 19.25 8.14
N MET A 52 27.64 18.84 9.36
CA MET A 52 27.69 17.44 9.78
C MET A 52 27.41 17.32 11.28
N ALA A 53 26.77 16.25 11.71
CA ALA A 53 26.60 15.88 13.11
C ALA A 53 26.39 14.36 13.23
N SER A 54 27.14 13.72 14.15
CA SER A 54 27.04 12.29 14.47
C SER A 54 26.74 12.01 15.94
N PHE A 55 26.66 13.04 16.79
CA PHE A 55 26.30 12.99 18.22
C PHE A 55 27.14 12.05 19.12
N ASP A 56 28.28 11.60 18.66
CA ASP A 56 29.13 10.62 19.36
C ASP A 56 29.80 11.16 20.62
N THR A 57 29.72 12.46 20.82
CA THR A 57 30.17 13.14 22.04
C THR A 57 29.03 13.28 23.04
N ASP A 58 29.40 13.48 24.31
CA ASP A 58 28.40 13.67 25.37
C ASP A 58 27.87 15.12 25.34
N GLY A 59 26.91 15.41 24.47
CA GLY A 59 26.29 16.72 24.45
C GLY A 59 25.74 17.15 23.09
N LEU A 60 25.16 18.35 23.08
CA LEU A 60 24.55 18.97 21.92
C LEU A 60 25.45 20.05 21.34
N GLU A 61 26.71 19.73 21.07
CA GLU A 61 27.67 20.69 20.52
C GLU A 61 27.16 21.31 19.20
N GLY A 62 27.11 22.65 19.16
CA GLY A 62 26.63 23.40 17.99
C GLY A 62 25.11 23.43 17.84
N TRP A 63 24.37 22.67 18.62
CA TRP A 63 22.91 22.65 18.58
C TRP A 63 22.29 23.56 19.64
N VAL A 64 21.36 24.40 19.22
CA VAL A 64 20.66 25.38 20.06
C VAL A 64 19.21 24.94 20.23
N ARG A 65 18.76 24.71 21.46
CA ARG A 65 17.35 24.45 21.77
C ARG A 65 16.56 25.74 21.65
N SER A 66 15.36 25.67 21.11
CA SER A 66 14.49 26.82 21.00
C SER A 66 13.95 27.24 22.39
N GLU A 67 14.05 28.51 22.67
CA GLU A 67 13.45 29.21 23.83
C GLU A 67 12.19 29.99 23.45
N ALA A 68 11.67 29.79 22.23
CA ALA A 68 10.49 30.49 21.72
C ALA A 68 9.29 30.28 22.66
N LYS A 69 8.55 31.35 22.88
CA LYS A 69 7.42 31.38 23.81
C LYS A 69 6.10 31.46 23.06
N LYS A 70 5.04 30.97 23.67
CA LYS A 70 3.67 31.16 23.23
C LYS A 70 3.27 32.62 23.39
N VAL A 71 2.58 33.16 22.40
CA VAL A 71 2.17 34.58 22.39
C VAL A 71 1.22 34.90 23.54
N ASP A 72 0.34 33.98 23.89
CA ASP A 72 -0.75 34.22 24.84
C ASP A 72 -0.35 34.05 26.31
N THR A 73 0.59 33.13 26.62
CA THR A 73 0.89 32.72 28.00
C THR A 73 2.32 32.97 28.42
N ASN A 74 3.19 33.42 27.52
CA ASN A 74 4.64 33.59 27.77
C ASN A 74 5.36 32.29 28.24
N GLU A 75 4.68 31.14 28.17
CA GLU A 75 5.26 29.82 28.44
C GLU A 75 6.11 29.36 27.28
N SER A 76 7.06 28.46 27.53
CA SER A 76 7.82 27.81 26.45
C SER A 76 6.88 27.13 25.46
N LYS A 77 7.06 27.42 24.15
CA LYS A 77 6.35 26.75 23.08
C LYS A 77 6.86 25.34 22.90
N TYR A 78 8.16 25.12 23.08
CA TYR A 78 8.87 23.89 22.88
C TYR A 78 9.40 23.34 24.20
N ASN A 79 8.57 22.57 24.88
CA ASN A 79 8.88 21.98 26.18
C ASN A 79 9.22 20.49 26.10
N GLY A 80 9.43 19.99 24.89
CA GLY A 80 9.90 18.64 24.63
C GLY A 80 11.38 18.48 24.98
N ILE A 81 11.75 17.28 25.41
CA ILE A 81 13.09 16.95 25.88
C ILE A 81 13.86 16.30 24.74
N TRP A 82 15.05 16.85 24.47
CA TRP A 82 16.06 16.24 23.62
C TRP A 82 17.16 15.62 24.48
N ALA A 83 17.63 14.44 24.12
CA ALA A 83 18.76 13.76 24.74
C ALA A 83 19.73 13.25 23.66
N VAL A 84 21.00 13.11 24.03
CA VAL A 84 21.99 12.39 23.21
C VAL A 84 22.27 11.07 23.92
N GLU A 85 21.88 9.96 23.31
CA GLU A 85 21.96 8.63 23.93
C GLU A 85 22.13 7.55 22.87
N GLU A 86 22.55 6.34 23.27
CA GLU A 86 22.59 5.16 22.42
C GLU A 86 21.17 4.66 22.11
N SER A 87 21.02 3.91 21.03
CA SER A 87 19.73 3.28 20.72
C SER A 87 19.34 2.26 21.79
N TYR A 88 18.03 2.00 21.96
CA TYR A 88 17.53 1.10 23.00
C TYR A 88 18.07 -0.34 22.89
N ASP A 89 18.26 -0.82 21.68
CA ASP A 89 18.73 -2.16 21.40
C ASP A 89 20.25 -2.29 21.52
N GLN A 90 20.98 -1.17 21.69
CA GLN A 90 22.43 -1.11 21.90
C GLN A 90 23.26 -1.99 20.95
N LYS A 91 22.78 -2.16 19.73
CA LYS A 91 23.44 -3.04 18.75
C LYS A 91 24.82 -2.53 18.33
N VAL A 92 25.03 -1.21 18.40
CA VAL A 92 26.32 -0.57 18.13
C VAL A 92 26.73 0.23 19.36
N PRO A 93 27.40 -0.42 20.36
CA PRO A 93 27.84 0.28 21.57
C PRO A 93 28.74 1.45 21.27
N GLY A 94 28.45 2.61 21.88
CA GLY A 94 29.20 3.86 21.68
C GLY A 94 28.68 4.73 20.54
N ASN A 95 27.78 4.24 19.68
CA ASN A 95 27.10 5.05 18.68
C ASN A 95 25.91 5.76 19.33
N LYS A 96 25.90 7.10 19.37
CA LYS A 96 24.86 7.93 19.99
C LYS A 96 24.17 8.78 18.94
N GLY A 97 22.90 9.06 19.17
CA GLY A 97 22.11 9.96 18.32
C GLY A 97 21.29 10.94 19.13
N LEU A 98 20.75 11.93 18.47
CA LEU A 98 19.83 12.90 19.03
C LEU A 98 18.42 12.29 19.14
N VAL A 99 17.92 12.14 20.36
CA VAL A 99 16.64 11.46 20.62
C VAL A 99 15.58 12.44 21.10
N LEU A 100 14.42 12.41 20.40
CA LEU A 100 13.18 13.07 20.82
C LEU A 100 12.52 12.21 21.90
N LYS A 101 12.54 12.67 23.17
CA LYS A 101 12.14 11.85 24.34
C LYS A 101 10.69 12.01 24.76
N SER A 102 10.09 13.16 24.52
CA SER A 102 8.79 13.49 25.13
C SER A 102 7.63 13.17 24.20
N GLN A 103 6.66 12.45 24.72
CA GLN A 103 5.41 12.15 24.02
C GLN A 103 4.46 13.37 24.04
N ALA A 104 3.74 13.61 22.94
CA ALA A 104 2.71 14.62 22.76
C ALA A 104 3.19 16.05 23.12
N LYS A 105 4.45 16.37 22.81
CA LYS A 105 5.04 17.68 23.02
C LYS A 105 5.68 18.22 21.74
N HIS A 106 5.81 19.55 21.70
CA HIS A 106 6.56 20.22 20.64
C HIS A 106 8.05 20.27 21.03
N HIS A 107 8.88 19.97 20.06
CA HIS A 107 10.34 19.96 20.17
C HIS A 107 10.91 20.88 19.10
N ALA A 108 11.88 21.73 19.45
CA ALA A 108 12.61 22.51 18.45
C ALA A 108 14.07 22.63 18.86
N ILE A 109 14.96 22.32 17.93
CA ILE A 109 16.41 22.45 18.06
C ILE A 109 17.00 22.75 16.68
N ALA A 110 18.05 23.57 16.60
CA ALA A 110 18.67 23.93 15.34
C ALA A 110 20.18 24.14 15.49
N ALA A 111 20.92 24.05 14.38
CA ALA A 111 22.35 24.28 14.32
C ALA A 111 22.73 25.07 13.08
N TYR A 112 23.70 25.99 13.20
CA TYR A 112 24.22 26.74 12.07
C TYR A 112 25.11 25.88 11.19
N PHE A 113 25.10 26.15 9.88
CA PHE A 113 26.10 25.64 8.95
C PHE A 113 27.47 26.28 9.25
N GLN A 114 28.52 25.58 8.88
CA GLN A 114 29.88 26.15 8.92
C GLN A 114 30.01 27.34 7.97
N THR A 115 29.39 27.25 6.80
CA THR A 115 29.23 28.30 5.80
C THR A 115 27.88 28.16 5.14
N PRO A 116 27.18 29.27 4.84
CA PRO A 116 25.88 29.20 4.16
C PRO A 116 25.99 28.50 2.79
N PHE A 117 24.95 27.73 2.45
CA PHE A 117 24.81 27.15 1.12
C PHE A 117 24.09 28.11 0.18
N HIS A 118 24.69 28.42 -0.95
CA HIS A 118 24.12 29.27 -1.97
C HIS A 118 23.76 28.47 -3.22
N PHE A 119 22.52 28.56 -3.66
CA PHE A 119 22.01 27.86 -4.86
C PHE A 119 22.55 28.48 -6.15
N LYS A 120 23.77 28.12 -6.54
CA LYS A 120 24.44 28.57 -7.78
C LYS A 120 24.51 27.42 -8.80
N ASP A 121 25.65 26.76 -8.85
CA ASP A 121 25.97 25.76 -9.88
C ASP A 121 26.33 24.38 -9.28
N LEU A 122 26.26 24.24 -7.96
CA LEU A 122 26.53 22.98 -7.24
C LEU A 122 25.21 22.39 -6.70
N PRO A 123 25.07 21.07 -6.70
CA PRO A 123 23.91 20.42 -6.12
C PRO A 123 23.88 20.60 -4.60
N LEU A 124 22.67 20.60 -4.04
CA LEU A 124 22.45 20.44 -2.62
C LEU A 124 22.16 18.98 -2.33
N ILE A 125 22.94 18.39 -1.43
CA ILE A 125 22.70 17.03 -0.96
C ILE A 125 22.52 17.09 0.56
N VAL A 126 21.39 16.57 1.03
CA VAL A 126 21.02 16.51 2.43
C VAL A 126 20.80 15.06 2.79
N GLN A 127 21.51 14.56 3.78
CA GLN A 127 21.36 13.18 4.22
C GLN A 127 21.36 13.11 5.75
N TYR A 128 20.53 12.25 6.32
CA TYR A 128 20.53 11.95 7.74
C TYR A 128 19.82 10.62 7.99
N GLU A 129 20.09 10.05 9.15
CA GLU A 129 19.53 8.79 9.62
C GLU A 129 18.38 9.05 10.57
N VAL A 130 17.30 8.27 10.46
CA VAL A 130 16.17 8.26 11.41
C VAL A 130 15.92 6.82 11.86
N HIS A 131 15.83 6.64 13.16
CA HIS A 131 15.48 5.37 13.78
C HIS A 131 14.21 5.53 14.63
N PHE A 132 13.10 4.97 14.14
CA PHE A 132 11.84 4.87 14.91
C PHE A 132 11.95 3.68 15.87
N GLN A 133 12.51 3.90 17.06
CA GLN A 133 12.75 2.84 18.05
C GLN A 133 11.45 2.23 18.59
N ASN A 134 10.35 2.98 18.52
CA ASN A 134 9.00 2.52 18.83
C ASN A 134 8.13 2.57 17.58
N GLU A 135 7.05 1.81 17.59
CA GLU A 135 6.03 1.91 16.55
C GLU A 135 5.44 3.33 16.54
N ILE A 136 5.64 4.05 15.45
CA ILE A 136 5.16 5.41 15.34
C ILE A 136 3.67 5.45 15.05
N GLU A 137 2.91 6.16 15.88
CA GLU A 137 1.48 6.38 15.72
C GLU A 137 1.20 7.64 14.89
N CYS A 138 1.71 8.79 15.35
CA CYS A 138 1.62 10.07 14.65
C CYS A 138 2.79 10.95 15.07
N GLY A 139 3.55 11.44 14.10
CA GLY A 139 4.69 12.32 14.32
C GLY A 139 5.61 12.42 13.12
N GLY A 140 6.28 13.55 13.02
CA GLY A 140 7.26 13.82 11.98
C GLY A 140 8.69 13.57 12.44
N ALA A 141 9.55 13.23 11.49
CA ALA A 141 10.99 13.19 11.64
C ALA A 141 11.69 13.93 10.48
N TYR A 142 11.08 14.99 10.00
CA TYR A 142 11.61 15.85 8.95
C TYR A 142 12.50 16.95 9.51
N LEU A 143 13.40 17.46 8.70
CA LEU A 143 14.23 18.63 8.99
C LEU A 143 13.78 19.84 8.15
N LYS A 144 14.09 21.03 8.66
CA LYS A 144 13.95 22.30 7.96
C LYS A 144 15.34 22.90 7.72
N LEU A 145 15.63 23.26 6.48
CA LEU A 145 16.83 24.02 6.10
C LEU A 145 16.45 25.51 6.16
N LEU A 146 16.94 26.20 7.20
CA LEU A 146 16.55 27.56 7.52
C LEU A 146 17.19 28.56 6.56
N SER A 147 16.37 29.50 6.07
CA SER A 147 16.82 30.53 5.15
C SER A 147 17.87 31.43 5.81
N GLU A 148 18.88 31.80 5.03
CA GLU A 148 19.85 32.83 5.45
C GLU A 148 19.14 34.17 5.63
N ASP A 149 19.27 34.72 6.83
CA ASP A 149 18.72 36.01 7.23
C ASP A 149 19.62 36.61 8.32
N ASP A 150 19.90 37.91 8.22
CA ASP A 150 20.71 38.64 9.19
C ASP A 150 20.10 38.62 10.60
N GLN A 151 18.80 38.37 10.72
CA GLN A 151 18.05 38.28 11.96
C GLN A 151 17.84 36.83 12.43
N LEU A 152 18.41 35.83 11.77
CA LEU A 152 18.25 34.46 12.18
C LEU A 152 18.86 34.21 13.56
N ASP A 153 18.00 33.92 14.53
CA ASP A 153 18.36 33.60 15.90
C ASP A 153 17.81 32.20 16.23
N LEU A 154 18.68 31.20 16.33
CA LEU A 154 18.28 29.82 16.57
C LEU A 154 17.64 29.62 17.95
N SER A 155 17.96 30.47 18.94
CA SER A 155 17.28 30.43 20.24
C SER A 155 15.79 30.78 20.14
N LYS A 156 15.39 31.46 19.06
CA LYS A 156 14.01 31.86 18.77
C LYS A 156 13.39 31.02 17.66
N PHE A 157 14.03 29.93 17.26
CA PHE A 157 13.53 29.04 16.20
C PHE A 157 12.13 28.51 16.53
N PHE A 158 11.17 28.67 15.60
CA PHE A 158 9.80 28.24 15.77
C PHE A 158 9.15 27.87 14.41
N ASP A 159 7.89 27.43 14.43
CA ASP A 159 7.13 26.98 13.26
C ASP A 159 7.12 27.97 12.08
N LYS A 160 7.10 29.28 12.36
CA LYS A 160 7.09 30.34 11.35
C LYS A 160 8.47 30.88 10.97
N THR A 161 9.54 30.36 11.57
CA THR A 161 10.90 30.74 11.15
C THR A 161 11.06 30.44 9.66
N PRO A 162 11.54 31.41 8.85
CA PRO A 162 11.72 31.21 7.42
C PRO A 162 12.66 30.02 7.14
N TYR A 163 12.21 29.12 6.27
CA TYR A 163 13.01 28.00 5.78
C TYR A 163 12.99 27.99 4.25
N THR A 164 13.97 27.39 3.64
CA THR A 164 14.07 27.23 2.20
C THR A 164 13.57 25.87 1.76
N ILE A 165 13.93 24.81 2.48
CA ILE A 165 13.55 23.43 2.21
C ILE A 165 13.11 22.75 3.51
N MET A 166 12.06 21.92 3.41
CA MET A 166 11.67 20.92 4.40
C MET A 166 11.78 19.54 3.76
N PHE A 167 12.43 18.60 4.45
CA PHE A 167 12.66 17.26 3.92
C PHE A 167 12.60 16.21 5.03
N GLY A 168 11.95 15.08 4.77
CA GLY A 168 12.00 13.90 5.60
C GLY A 168 10.68 13.19 5.83
N PRO A 169 10.72 12.09 6.62
CA PRO A 169 9.57 11.25 6.87
C PRO A 169 8.58 11.90 7.85
N ASP A 170 7.30 11.60 7.63
CA ASP A 170 6.19 11.99 8.48
C ASP A 170 5.08 10.94 8.41
N LYS A 171 4.43 10.66 9.53
CA LYS A 171 3.34 9.68 9.59
C LYS A 171 2.25 10.15 10.53
N CYS A 172 1.00 9.97 10.12
CA CYS A 172 -0.13 10.06 11.04
C CYS A 172 -1.21 9.04 10.66
N GLY A 173 -1.52 8.13 11.57
CA GLY A 173 -2.39 6.99 11.29
C GLY A 173 -1.83 6.11 10.17
N GLN A 174 -2.59 5.94 9.09
CA GLN A 174 -2.19 5.14 7.92
C GLN A 174 -1.58 5.98 6.79
N ASP A 175 -1.37 7.27 7.00
CA ASP A 175 -0.77 8.15 6.00
C ASP A 175 0.73 8.28 6.23
N TYR A 176 1.49 7.60 5.39
CA TYR A 176 2.96 7.58 5.38
C TYR A 176 3.45 8.56 4.32
N LYS A 177 4.30 9.51 4.72
CA LYS A 177 4.79 10.59 3.86
C LYS A 177 6.31 10.66 3.89
N LEU A 178 6.86 11.06 2.76
CA LEU A 178 8.22 11.59 2.65
C LEU A 178 8.11 12.98 2.05
N HIS A 179 8.28 13.99 2.87
CA HIS A 179 8.15 15.38 2.45
C HIS A 179 9.42 15.84 1.71
N PHE A 180 9.21 16.49 0.60
CA PHE A 180 10.12 17.46 0.02
C PHE A 180 9.30 18.69 -0.36
N ILE A 181 9.48 19.76 0.41
CA ILE A 181 8.77 21.02 0.27
C ILE A 181 9.84 22.11 0.14
N PHE A 182 9.69 22.99 -0.84
CA PHE A 182 10.56 24.16 -0.94
C PHE A 182 9.74 25.45 -1.08
N ARG A 183 10.26 26.55 -0.56
CA ARG A 183 9.62 27.85 -0.63
C ARG A 183 10.12 28.60 -1.86
N HIS A 184 9.24 28.76 -2.82
CA HIS A 184 9.50 29.53 -4.03
C HIS A 184 9.10 30.98 -3.82
N ARG A 185 10.00 31.92 -4.17
CA ARG A 185 9.71 33.34 -4.14
C ARG A 185 9.12 33.77 -5.49
N ASP A 186 7.91 34.27 -5.48
CA ASP A 186 7.25 34.86 -6.65
C ASP A 186 8.06 36.09 -7.11
N PRO A 187 8.55 36.14 -8.35
CA PRO A 187 9.37 37.23 -8.85
C PRO A 187 8.57 38.53 -9.05
N VAL A 188 7.24 38.46 -9.17
CA VAL A 188 6.36 39.61 -9.37
C VAL A 188 5.93 40.25 -8.06
N THR A 189 5.45 39.41 -7.12
CA THR A 189 4.91 39.87 -5.83
C THR A 189 5.94 39.89 -4.72
N GLY A 190 7.01 39.09 -4.85
CA GLY A 190 8.00 38.86 -3.81
C GLY A 190 7.53 37.94 -2.70
N ALA A 191 6.30 37.45 -2.76
CA ALA A 191 5.74 36.53 -1.77
C ALA A 191 6.36 35.14 -1.89
N TYR A 192 6.42 34.43 -0.75
CA TYR A 192 6.87 33.05 -0.72
C TYR A 192 5.68 32.10 -0.70
N GLU A 193 5.74 31.07 -1.53
CA GLU A 193 4.76 30.00 -1.58
C GLU A 193 5.46 28.63 -1.48
N GLU A 194 4.88 27.72 -0.72
CA GLU A 194 5.38 26.36 -0.59
C GLU A 194 5.01 25.52 -1.82
N LYS A 195 5.99 24.78 -2.32
CA LYS A 195 5.85 23.86 -3.44
C LYS A 195 6.18 22.46 -2.92
N HIS A 196 5.22 21.57 -3.01
CA HIS A 196 5.31 20.21 -2.50
C HIS A 196 5.62 19.25 -3.65
N SER A 197 6.61 18.39 -3.49
CA SER A 197 6.84 17.28 -4.42
C SER A 197 5.67 16.30 -4.41
N ARG A 198 5.49 15.58 -5.51
CA ARG A 198 4.53 14.48 -5.56
C ARG A 198 4.89 13.40 -4.53
N LYS A 199 3.87 12.76 -3.97
CA LYS A 199 4.05 11.63 -3.05
C LYS A 199 4.81 10.51 -3.80
N PRO A 200 5.79 9.84 -3.16
CA PRO A 200 6.42 8.64 -3.71
C PRO A 200 5.40 7.57 -4.08
N GLU A 201 5.62 6.87 -5.19
CA GLU A 201 4.75 5.76 -5.63
C GLU A 201 5.05 4.45 -4.90
N VAL A 202 6.21 4.36 -4.24
CA VAL A 202 6.61 3.19 -3.45
C VAL A 202 5.89 3.16 -2.11
N ASP A 203 5.63 1.94 -1.62
CA ASP A 203 5.10 1.76 -0.27
C ASP A 203 6.15 2.13 0.78
N LEU A 204 5.82 3.13 1.60
CA LEU A 204 6.71 3.63 2.65
C LEU A 204 6.50 2.94 4.00
N GLN A 205 5.47 2.10 4.14
CA GLN A 205 5.05 1.55 5.44
C GLN A 205 6.19 0.85 6.19
N SER A 206 6.99 0.04 5.50
CA SER A 206 8.07 -0.73 6.12
C SER A 206 9.10 0.14 6.82
N TYR A 207 9.44 1.30 6.26
CA TYR A 207 10.41 2.24 6.84
C TYR A 207 9.97 2.89 8.15
N PHE A 208 8.68 2.77 8.51
CA PHE A 208 8.12 3.29 9.76
C PHE A 208 7.80 2.22 10.79
N THR A 209 7.81 0.94 10.39
CA THR A 209 7.28 -0.15 11.23
C THR A 209 8.31 -1.22 11.58
N ASP A 210 9.42 -1.30 10.87
CA ASP A 210 10.43 -2.36 11.06
C ASP A 210 11.41 -2.10 12.23
N LYS A 211 11.33 -0.92 12.86
CA LYS A 211 12.17 -0.48 13.99
C LYS A 211 13.66 -0.52 13.68
N ARG A 212 14.02 -0.21 12.45
CA ARG A 212 15.40 -0.13 11.97
C ARG A 212 15.80 1.31 11.67
N PRO A 213 17.09 1.62 11.74
CA PRO A 213 17.58 2.92 11.27
C PRO A 213 17.54 2.98 9.73
N HIS A 214 16.94 4.05 9.21
CA HIS A 214 16.82 4.32 7.78
C HIS A 214 17.52 5.61 7.40
N LEU A 215 18.22 5.58 6.26
CA LEU A 215 18.95 6.72 5.72
C LEU A 215 18.10 7.49 4.72
N TYR A 216 17.79 8.74 5.00
CA TYR A 216 17.03 9.64 4.14
C TYR A 216 17.93 10.60 3.41
N THR A 217 17.87 10.61 2.09
CA THR A 217 18.71 11.48 1.24
C THR A 217 17.85 12.28 0.26
N LEU A 218 18.10 13.59 0.21
CA LEU A 218 17.56 14.50 -0.80
C LEU A 218 18.70 15.06 -1.63
N ILE A 219 18.58 14.99 -2.95
CA ILE A 219 19.49 15.61 -3.90
C ILE A 219 18.72 16.59 -4.75
N VAL A 220 19.12 17.87 -4.76
CA VAL A 220 18.53 18.90 -5.61
C VAL A 220 19.63 19.48 -6.50
N ARG A 221 19.44 19.43 -7.81
CA ARG A 221 20.48 19.75 -8.81
C ARG A 221 20.20 21.06 -9.55
N PRO A 222 21.27 21.72 -10.06
CA PRO A 222 21.16 22.98 -10.79
C PRO A 222 20.34 22.91 -12.09
N ASP A 223 20.12 21.71 -12.62
CA ASP A 223 19.27 21.45 -13.79
C ASP A 223 17.76 21.41 -13.44
N ASN A 224 17.40 21.76 -12.22
CA ASN A 224 16.07 21.69 -11.63
C ASN A 224 15.57 20.25 -11.37
N SER A 225 16.40 19.25 -11.45
CA SER A 225 16.02 17.91 -11.04
C SER A 225 16.15 17.74 -9.52
N PHE A 226 15.32 16.87 -8.96
CA PHE A 226 15.46 16.40 -7.59
C PHE A 226 15.31 14.90 -7.51
N GLU A 227 15.90 14.34 -6.46
CA GLU A 227 15.80 12.92 -6.16
C GLU A 227 15.73 12.70 -4.65
N MET A 228 14.81 11.86 -4.21
CA MET A 228 14.69 11.41 -2.83
C MET A 228 15.02 9.92 -2.76
N LEU A 229 15.91 9.57 -1.83
CA LEU A 229 16.31 8.19 -1.59
C LEU A 229 16.01 7.80 -0.13
N ILE A 230 15.67 6.54 0.07
CA ILE A 230 15.69 5.88 1.38
C ILE A 230 16.60 4.68 1.26
N ASP A 231 17.54 4.54 2.18
CA ASP A 231 18.53 3.44 2.20
C ASP A 231 19.28 3.32 0.87
N GLU A 232 19.72 4.47 0.33
CA GLU A 232 20.40 4.60 -0.98
C GLU A 232 19.53 4.19 -2.19
N SER A 233 18.28 3.77 -1.97
CA SER A 233 17.34 3.41 -3.03
C SER A 233 16.47 4.59 -3.41
N SER A 234 16.43 4.94 -4.70
CA SER A 234 15.60 6.04 -5.20
C SER A 234 14.13 5.73 -5.07
N VAL A 235 13.40 6.52 -4.25
CA VAL A 235 11.96 6.35 -3.99
C VAL A 235 11.12 7.38 -4.73
N SER A 236 11.70 8.52 -5.10
CA SER A 236 11.04 9.54 -5.91
C SER A 236 12.08 10.40 -6.62
N ARG A 237 11.77 10.78 -7.85
CA ARG A 237 12.55 11.73 -8.64
C ARG A 237 11.63 12.59 -9.47
N GLY A 238 12.07 13.80 -9.78
CA GLY A 238 11.25 14.71 -10.56
C GLY A 238 11.94 16.02 -10.88
N SER A 239 11.16 16.95 -11.40
CA SER A 239 11.56 18.30 -11.75
C SER A 239 10.88 19.32 -10.87
N LEU A 240 11.62 20.29 -10.35
CA LEU A 240 11.07 21.44 -9.63
C LEU A 240 10.09 22.27 -10.46
N LEU A 241 10.09 22.12 -11.79
CA LEU A 241 9.19 22.83 -12.69
C LEU A 241 7.86 22.12 -12.91
N HIS A 242 7.88 20.77 -12.92
CA HIS A 242 6.76 19.97 -13.43
C HIS A 242 6.15 19.02 -12.40
N ASP A 243 6.93 18.61 -11.41
CA ASP A 243 6.54 17.54 -10.47
C ASP A 243 6.29 18.06 -9.06
N VAL A 244 5.79 19.30 -8.96
CA VAL A 244 5.46 19.97 -7.70
C VAL A 244 4.07 20.61 -7.75
N THR A 245 3.44 20.74 -6.59
CA THR A 245 2.12 21.33 -6.40
C THR A 245 2.14 22.33 -5.25
N PRO A 246 1.60 23.55 -5.45
CA PRO A 246 1.19 24.14 -6.71
C PRO A 246 2.37 24.31 -7.68
N PRO A 247 2.14 24.46 -8.99
CA PRO A 247 3.24 24.61 -9.96
C PRO A 247 4.04 25.90 -9.71
N VAL A 248 5.34 25.87 -10.06
CA VAL A 248 6.21 27.05 -9.92
C VAL A 248 5.74 28.18 -10.80
N ASN A 249 5.43 27.86 -12.07
CA ASN A 249 4.92 28.86 -13.01
C ASN A 249 3.40 28.83 -13.00
N PRO A 250 2.74 29.98 -12.74
CA PRO A 250 1.29 30.06 -12.79
C PRO A 250 0.78 29.84 -14.22
N PRO A 251 -0.49 29.45 -14.39
CA PRO A 251 -1.07 29.27 -15.73
C PRO A 251 -1.07 30.57 -16.51
N LYS A 252 -0.78 30.51 -17.83
CA LYS A 252 -0.77 31.65 -18.73
C LYS A 252 -2.14 32.30 -18.85
N GLU A 253 -3.18 31.48 -18.76
CA GLU A 253 -4.57 31.92 -18.87
C GLU A 253 -5.33 31.45 -17.62
N ILE A 254 -6.16 32.33 -17.10
CA ILE A 254 -7.08 32.07 -15.99
C ILE A 254 -8.51 32.33 -16.42
N ASP A 255 -9.46 31.81 -15.69
CA ASP A 255 -10.87 32.15 -15.85
C ASP A 255 -11.08 33.62 -15.48
N ASP A 256 -11.82 34.34 -16.32
CA ASP A 256 -12.14 35.75 -16.04
C ASP A 256 -13.06 35.86 -14.82
N PRO A 257 -12.56 36.40 -13.68
CA PRO A 257 -13.35 36.51 -12.46
C PRO A 257 -14.57 37.42 -12.60
N ASN A 258 -14.57 38.28 -13.61
CA ASN A 258 -15.67 39.20 -13.89
C ASN A 258 -16.70 38.63 -14.87
N HIS A 259 -16.42 37.51 -15.50
CA HIS A 259 -17.35 36.86 -16.42
C HIS A 259 -18.26 35.91 -15.67
N GLN A 260 -19.42 36.44 -15.28
CA GLN A 260 -20.43 35.69 -14.56
C GLN A 260 -21.31 34.86 -15.50
N LYS A 261 -21.86 33.78 -14.99
CA LYS A 261 -22.83 32.96 -15.70
C LYS A 261 -24.09 33.76 -16.00
N PRO A 262 -24.53 33.87 -17.27
CA PRO A 262 -25.80 34.48 -17.61
C PRO A 262 -26.97 33.79 -16.90
N GLU A 263 -27.95 34.55 -16.40
CA GLU A 263 -29.10 34.00 -15.67
C GLU A 263 -29.95 33.04 -16.53
N ASP A 264 -29.95 33.26 -17.85
CA ASP A 264 -30.68 32.44 -18.84
C ASP A 264 -29.89 31.19 -19.29
N TRP A 265 -28.68 30.96 -18.76
CA TRP A 265 -27.86 29.80 -19.12
C TRP A 265 -28.27 28.56 -18.33
N ASP A 266 -28.87 27.57 -19.00
CA ASP A 266 -29.28 26.34 -18.43
C ASP A 266 -28.26 25.23 -18.73
N ASP A 267 -27.58 24.73 -17.69
CA ASP A 267 -26.59 23.64 -17.76
C ASP A 267 -27.23 22.26 -17.79
N ARG A 268 -28.53 22.16 -17.57
CA ARG A 268 -29.23 20.89 -17.55
C ARG A 268 -29.40 20.38 -18.97
N ARG A 269 -28.76 19.27 -19.29
CA ARG A 269 -28.88 18.59 -20.57
C ARG A 269 -30.31 18.09 -20.82
N GLN A 270 -30.96 17.63 -19.76
CA GLN A 270 -32.32 17.13 -19.80
C GLN A 270 -33.19 17.87 -18.79
N ILE A 271 -34.40 18.12 -19.14
CA ILE A 271 -35.42 18.76 -18.30
C ILE A 271 -36.67 17.85 -18.26
N PRO A 272 -37.46 17.94 -17.18
CA PRO A 272 -38.78 17.32 -17.21
C PRO A 272 -39.61 17.83 -18.38
N ASP A 273 -40.27 16.94 -19.08
CA ASP A 273 -41.14 17.29 -20.19
C ASP A 273 -42.31 18.15 -19.69
N PRO A 274 -42.37 19.44 -20.10
CA PRO A 274 -43.43 20.35 -19.63
C PRO A 274 -44.83 19.95 -20.11
N ASP A 275 -44.92 19.21 -21.22
CA ASP A 275 -46.20 18.80 -21.83
C ASP A 275 -46.69 17.44 -21.33
N SER A 276 -45.86 16.76 -20.55
CA SER A 276 -46.18 15.43 -20.02
C SER A 276 -47.09 15.53 -18.81
N VAL A 277 -48.24 14.90 -18.91
CA VAL A 277 -49.26 14.84 -17.83
C VAL A 277 -49.35 13.43 -17.32
N LYS A 278 -49.51 13.28 -16.01
CA LYS A 278 -49.75 11.98 -15.38
C LYS A 278 -50.97 11.30 -16.00
N PRO A 279 -50.89 10.08 -16.52
CA PRO A 279 -52.02 9.32 -17.03
C PRO A 279 -53.09 9.12 -15.94
N HIS A 280 -54.34 9.25 -16.31
CA HIS A 280 -55.46 9.09 -15.36
C HIS A 280 -55.56 7.68 -14.74
N ASP A 281 -55.02 6.67 -15.45
CA ASP A 281 -54.96 5.29 -15.00
C ASP A 281 -53.73 4.96 -14.16
N TRP A 282 -52.89 5.94 -13.84
CA TRP A 282 -51.71 5.75 -13.02
C TRP A 282 -52.04 5.92 -11.55
N ASP A 283 -52.28 4.79 -10.88
CA ASP A 283 -52.54 4.73 -9.46
C ASP A 283 -51.22 4.62 -8.68
N GLU A 284 -50.86 5.66 -7.95
CA GLU A 284 -49.66 5.72 -7.11
C GLU A 284 -49.82 5.06 -5.76
N ASP A 285 -51.09 4.92 -5.32
CA ASP A 285 -51.48 4.36 -4.03
C ASP A 285 -51.78 2.86 -4.11
N ALA A 286 -51.72 2.28 -5.33
CA ALA A 286 -51.87 0.85 -5.51
C ALA A 286 -50.81 0.09 -4.69
N PRO A 287 -51.20 -0.92 -3.94
CA PRO A 287 -50.25 -1.70 -3.17
C PRO A 287 -49.32 -2.50 -4.09
N PRO A 288 -48.04 -2.61 -3.76
CA PRO A 288 -47.06 -3.34 -4.61
C PRO A 288 -47.33 -4.83 -4.70
N TYR A 289 -48.02 -5.39 -3.73
CA TYR A 289 -48.42 -6.79 -3.68
C TYR A 289 -49.92 -6.89 -3.36
N ILE A 290 -50.58 -7.84 -3.98
CA ILE A 290 -51.98 -8.18 -3.73
C ILE A 290 -52.10 -9.65 -3.35
N PRO A 291 -53.13 -10.03 -2.55
CA PRO A 291 -53.38 -11.44 -2.27
C PRO A 291 -53.70 -12.22 -3.54
N ASP A 292 -53.10 -13.39 -3.69
CA ASP A 292 -53.43 -14.29 -4.81
C ASP A 292 -54.83 -14.92 -4.62
N SER A 293 -55.79 -14.45 -5.39
CA SER A 293 -57.18 -14.95 -5.37
C SER A 293 -57.34 -16.34 -5.97
N THR A 294 -56.31 -16.88 -6.63
CA THR A 294 -56.39 -18.22 -7.22
C THR A 294 -56.00 -19.32 -6.24
N VAL A 295 -55.34 -18.97 -5.15
CA VAL A 295 -54.92 -19.93 -4.12
C VAL A 295 -56.01 -20.05 -3.05
N MET A 296 -56.61 -21.22 -2.97
CA MET A 296 -57.56 -21.53 -1.91
C MET A 296 -56.86 -22.06 -0.66
N LYS A 297 -57.47 -21.83 0.48
CA LYS A 297 -57.00 -22.37 1.74
C LYS A 297 -56.93 -23.89 1.68
N PRO A 298 -55.82 -24.53 2.06
CA PRO A 298 -55.75 -25.99 2.18
C PRO A 298 -56.75 -26.54 3.20
N ASP A 299 -57.43 -27.63 2.88
CA ASP A 299 -58.50 -28.22 3.74
C ASP A 299 -57.96 -28.66 5.13
N ASN A 300 -56.70 -28.93 5.24
CA ASN A 300 -56.04 -29.37 6.47
C ASN A 300 -55.30 -28.27 7.21
N TRP A 301 -55.53 -26.98 6.89
CA TRP A 301 -54.93 -25.82 7.57
C TRP A 301 -55.50 -25.69 8.98
N LEU A 302 -54.60 -25.47 9.96
CA LEU A 302 -54.91 -25.45 11.37
C LEU A 302 -55.05 -24.00 11.88
N ASP A 303 -56.22 -23.38 11.73
CA ASP A 303 -56.46 -21.98 12.10
C ASP A 303 -56.32 -21.68 13.59
N GLU A 304 -56.68 -22.64 14.45
CA GLU A 304 -56.67 -22.46 15.89
C GLU A 304 -55.31 -22.79 16.56
N GLU A 305 -54.39 -23.39 15.80
CA GLU A 305 -53.09 -23.70 16.31
C GLU A 305 -52.13 -22.52 16.08
N PRO A 306 -51.39 -22.09 17.10
CA PRO A 306 -50.42 -21.02 16.94
C PRO A 306 -49.20 -21.51 16.12
N GLU A 307 -48.63 -20.62 15.29
CA GLU A 307 -47.45 -20.89 14.48
C GLU A 307 -46.21 -21.22 15.34
N TYR A 308 -46.13 -20.61 16.52
CA TYR A 308 -45.05 -20.78 17.47
C TYR A 308 -45.59 -21.17 18.82
N ILE A 309 -44.96 -22.13 19.46
CA ILE A 309 -45.26 -22.58 20.82
C ILE A 309 -44.06 -22.38 21.72
N PRO A 310 -44.23 -22.19 23.04
CA PRO A 310 -43.13 -22.21 23.99
C PRO A 310 -42.30 -23.49 23.84
N ASP A 311 -40.97 -23.38 23.91
CA ASP A 311 -40.10 -24.56 23.85
C ASP A 311 -40.21 -25.40 25.12
N PRO A 312 -40.81 -26.62 25.05
CA PRO A 312 -41.01 -27.46 26.22
C PRO A 312 -39.69 -27.96 26.86
N LYS A 313 -38.55 -27.73 26.20
CA LYS A 313 -37.23 -28.07 26.72
C LYS A 313 -36.53 -26.88 27.35
N SER A 314 -37.06 -25.69 27.21
CA SER A 314 -36.49 -24.47 27.78
C SER A 314 -36.68 -24.47 29.30
N ILE A 315 -35.59 -24.21 29.99
CA ILE A 315 -35.57 -24.09 31.45
C ILE A 315 -35.01 -22.69 31.75
N LYS A 316 -35.68 -22.00 32.67
CA LYS A 316 -35.20 -20.69 33.15
C LYS A 316 -33.77 -20.85 33.69
N PRO A 317 -32.82 -20.05 33.22
CA PRO A 317 -31.46 -20.05 33.75
C PRO A 317 -31.44 -19.78 35.26
N PRO A 318 -30.64 -20.51 36.05
CA PRO A 318 -30.63 -20.35 37.51
C PRO A 318 -30.06 -18.98 37.95
N ASP A 319 -29.36 -18.28 37.08
CA ASP A 319 -28.76 -16.97 37.27
C ASP A 319 -29.60 -15.81 36.73
N TRP A 320 -30.85 -16.07 36.26
CA TRP A 320 -31.78 -15.05 35.77
C TRP A 320 -32.31 -14.18 36.91
N ASP A 321 -31.98 -12.91 36.92
CA ASP A 321 -32.49 -11.94 37.92
C ASP A 321 -33.65 -11.14 37.38
N ILE A 322 -34.84 -11.35 37.98
CA ILE A 322 -36.08 -10.67 37.56
C ILE A 322 -35.95 -9.13 37.62
N ASN A 323 -35.13 -8.60 38.53
CA ASN A 323 -34.95 -7.15 38.65
C ASN A 323 -34.03 -6.56 37.58
N MET A 324 -33.10 -7.38 37.02
CA MET A 324 -32.15 -6.98 36.00
C MET A 324 -32.63 -7.36 34.60
N ASP A 325 -33.16 -8.58 34.45
CA ASP A 325 -33.46 -9.22 33.16
C ASP A 325 -34.96 -9.22 32.82
N GLY A 326 -35.83 -8.78 33.75
CA GLY A 326 -37.26 -8.78 33.57
C GLY A 326 -37.91 -10.16 33.80
N GLU A 327 -39.20 -10.28 33.49
CA GLU A 327 -39.89 -11.57 33.57
C GLU A 327 -39.35 -12.53 32.50
N TRP A 328 -39.08 -13.79 32.93
CA TRP A 328 -38.65 -14.83 32.01
C TRP A 328 -39.79 -15.25 31.08
N GLU A 329 -39.56 -15.05 29.77
CA GLU A 329 -40.42 -15.61 28.74
C GLU A 329 -39.73 -16.80 28.07
N GLU A 330 -40.42 -17.91 27.96
CA GLU A 330 -39.91 -19.11 27.29
C GLU A 330 -39.65 -18.82 25.80
N PRO A 331 -38.49 -19.20 25.26
CA PRO A 331 -38.21 -19.12 23.83
C PRO A 331 -39.31 -19.84 23.04
N LYS A 332 -39.78 -19.22 21.97
CA LYS A 332 -40.81 -19.82 21.11
C LYS A 332 -40.16 -20.60 19.98
N ILE A 333 -40.60 -21.84 19.79
CA ILE A 333 -40.20 -22.71 18.68
C ILE A 333 -41.36 -22.87 17.69
N PRO A 334 -41.05 -23.10 16.39
CA PRO A 334 -42.10 -23.42 15.42
C PRO A 334 -42.91 -24.63 15.86
N ASN A 335 -44.24 -24.51 15.85
CA ASN A 335 -45.15 -25.58 16.27
C ASN A 335 -44.97 -26.80 15.32
N PRO A 336 -44.59 -27.97 15.87
CA PRO A 336 -44.38 -29.17 15.05
C PRO A 336 -45.64 -29.62 14.28
N LYS A 337 -46.82 -29.33 14.78
CA LYS A 337 -48.10 -29.63 14.10
C LYS A 337 -48.25 -28.86 12.79
N CYS A 338 -47.62 -27.70 12.68
CA CYS A 338 -47.68 -26.83 11.50
C CYS A 338 -46.84 -27.32 10.30
N LYS A 339 -45.98 -28.32 10.50
CA LYS A 339 -45.06 -28.79 9.44
C LYS A 339 -45.77 -29.40 8.23
N THR A 340 -46.98 -29.91 8.39
CA THR A 340 -47.67 -30.68 7.34
C THR A 340 -48.64 -29.81 6.55
N ALA A 341 -49.30 -28.85 7.18
CA ALA A 341 -50.38 -28.10 6.53
C ALA A 341 -50.28 -26.59 6.72
N GLY A 342 -49.51 -26.15 7.73
CA GLY A 342 -49.47 -24.77 8.18
C GLY A 342 -50.48 -24.48 9.29
N CYS A 343 -50.30 -23.37 10.00
CA CYS A 343 -51.07 -22.96 11.17
C CYS A 343 -51.33 -21.47 11.20
N GLY A 344 -52.24 -21.08 12.13
CA GLY A 344 -52.61 -19.70 12.33
C GLY A 344 -53.63 -19.20 11.33
N THR A 345 -53.96 -17.92 11.41
CA THR A 345 -54.93 -17.33 10.49
C THR A 345 -54.44 -17.39 9.06
N TRP A 346 -55.07 -18.22 8.23
CA TRP A 346 -54.65 -18.37 6.84
C TRP A 346 -54.78 -17.05 6.08
N LYS A 347 -53.72 -16.71 5.35
CA LYS A 347 -53.67 -15.60 4.40
C LYS A 347 -53.19 -16.11 3.06
N PRO A 348 -53.81 -15.75 1.96
CA PRO A 348 -53.33 -16.13 0.65
C PRO A 348 -51.92 -15.54 0.41
N PRO A 349 -51.05 -16.24 -0.34
CA PRO A 349 -49.75 -15.70 -0.69
C PRO A 349 -49.90 -14.37 -1.43
N MET A 350 -48.94 -13.48 -1.21
CA MET A 350 -48.94 -12.18 -1.87
C MET A 350 -48.23 -12.29 -3.20
N ILE A 351 -48.88 -11.84 -4.27
CA ILE A 351 -48.31 -11.78 -5.63
C ILE A 351 -48.03 -10.32 -6.03
N PRO A 352 -47.07 -10.06 -6.90
CA PRO A 352 -46.85 -8.73 -7.44
C PRO A 352 -48.11 -8.17 -8.09
N ASN A 353 -48.48 -6.97 -7.70
CA ASN A 353 -49.67 -6.32 -8.26
C ASN A 353 -49.38 -5.81 -9.68
N PRO A 354 -50.01 -6.32 -10.74
CA PRO A 354 -49.77 -5.85 -12.11
C PRO A 354 -50.22 -4.39 -12.33
N ALA A 355 -51.11 -3.87 -11.48
CA ALA A 355 -51.55 -2.47 -11.52
C ALA A 355 -50.56 -1.50 -10.84
N TYR A 356 -49.61 -2.03 -10.05
CA TYR A 356 -48.64 -1.20 -9.36
C TYR A 356 -47.58 -0.69 -10.30
N LYS A 357 -47.58 0.61 -10.57
CA LYS A 357 -46.61 1.31 -11.42
C LYS A 357 -45.65 2.22 -10.64
N GLY A 358 -45.81 2.26 -9.31
CA GLY A 358 -45.02 3.16 -8.44
C GLY A 358 -45.39 4.64 -8.61
N LYS A 359 -44.60 5.51 -8.01
CA LYS A 359 -44.81 6.96 -8.16
C LYS A 359 -44.48 7.39 -9.59
N TRP A 360 -45.39 8.12 -10.20
CA TRP A 360 -45.21 8.65 -11.53
C TRP A 360 -44.03 9.65 -11.56
N LYS A 361 -43.16 9.51 -12.52
CA LYS A 361 -42.06 10.44 -12.78
C LYS A 361 -42.24 11.03 -14.15
N VAL A 362 -42.16 12.36 -14.20
CA VAL A 362 -42.20 13.08 -15.48
C VAL A 362 -41.10 12.57 -16.39
N PRO A 363 -41.37 12.17 -17.63
CA PRO A 363 -40.33 11.84 -18.61
C PRO A 363 -39.34 12.98 -18.78
N MET A 364 -38.09 12.64 -18.96
CA MET A 364 -37.05 13.64 -19.23
C MET A 364 -36.86 13.77 -20.74
N ILE A 365 -36.84 15.02 -21.20
CA ILE A 365 -36.57 15.37 -22.60
C ILE A 365 -35.29 16.17 -22.69
N ASP A 366 -34.65 16.15 -23.86
CA ASP A 366 -33.48 16.98 -24.12
C ASP A 366 -33.88 18.46 -24.03
N ASN A 367 -33.12 19.23 -23.26
CA ASN A 367 -33.38 20.62 -23.02
C ASN A 367 -33.06 21.46 -24.28
N PRO A 368 -34.05 22.08 -24.95
CA PRO A 368 -33.80 22.88 -26.15
C PRO A 368 -32.96 24.14 -25.86
N LYS A 369 -32.86 24.56 -24.59
CA LYS A 369 -32.05 25.70 -24.16
C LYS A 369 -30.63 25.29 -23.70
N TYR A 370 -30.29 24.00 -23.75
CA TYR A 370 -28.98 23.53 -23.35
C TYR A 370 -27.90 24.02 -24.33
N LYS A 371 -26.98 24.82 -23.82
CA LYS A 371 -25.83 25.35 -24.58
C LYS A 371 -24.50 24.75 -24.14
N GLY A 372 -24.54 23.70 -23.34
CA GLY A 372 -23.37 23.10 -22.69
C GLY A 372 -23.20 23.60 -21.24
N VAL A 373 -22.27 22.97 -20.51
CA VAL A 373 -21.89 23.44 -19.16
C VAL A 373 -21.17 24.77 -19.32
N TRP A 374 -21.69 25.81 -18.65
CA TRP A 374 -21.09 27.14 -18.72
C TRP A 374 -19.67 27.13 -18.14
N LYS A 375 -18.78 27.86 -18.81
CA LYS A 375 -17.42 28.11 -18.32
C LYS A 375 -17.09 29.60 -18.56
N PRO A 376 -16.38 30.25 -17.63
CA PRO A 376 -15.87 31.58 -17.86
C PRO A 376 -14.98 31.61 -19.10
N ARG A 377 -14.92 32.76 -19.78
CA ARG A 377 -13.91 32.97 -20.83
C ARG A 377 -12.52 32.99 -20.21
N LYS A 378 -11.52 32.51 -20.93
CA LYS A 378 -10.13 32.61 -20.54
C LYS A 378 -9.58 34.00 -20.84
N ILE A 379 -8.83 34.54 -19.89
CA ILE A 379 -8.08 35.80 -20.05
C ILE A 379 -6.61 35.52 -19.70
N LEU A 380 -5.73 36.37 -20.23
CA LEU A 380 -4.32 36.32 -19.83
C LEU A 380 -4.19 36.56 -18.34
N ASN A 381 -3.42 35.75 -17.68
CA ASN A 381 -3.15 35.87 -16.22
C ASN A 381 -2.27 37.12 -15.98
N PRO A 382 -2.74 38.14 -15.29
CA PRO A 382 -1.94 39.36 -15.02
C PRO A 382 -0.73 39.06 -14.11
N ASN A 383 -0.78 37.95 -13.33
CA ASN A 383 0.29 37.51 -12.44
C ASN A 383 1.15 36.42 -13.09
N TYR A 384 1.05 36.22 -14.42
CA TYR A 384 1.88 35.24 -15.11
C TYR A 384 3.33 35.67 -15.11
N PHE A 385 4.18 34.73 -14.73
CA PHE A 385 5.62 34.81 -14.91
C PHE A 385 6.15 33.45 -15.36
N GLU A 386 7.36 33.43 -15.89
CA GLU A 386 8.07 32.22 -16.27
C GLU A 386 9.42 32.16 -15.56
N ASN A 387 9.53 31.29 -14.54
CA ASN A 387 10.78 30.97 -13.88
C ASN A 387 11.32 29.65 -14.46
N THR A 388 12.44 29.70 -15.16
CA THR A 388 13.10 28.52 -15.74
C THR A 388 14.17 27.91 -14.81
N LYS A 389 14.48 28.58 -13.69
CA LYS A 389 15.54 28.19 -12.76
C LYS A 389 15.06 28.18 -11.31
N PRO A 390 14.03 27.41 -10.96
CA PRO A 390 13.52 27.32 -9.59
C PRO A 390 14.55 26.75 -8.59
N PHE A 391 15.62 26.11 -9.07
CA PHE A 391 16.74 25.73 -8.24
C PHE A 391 17.38 26.92 -7.52
N ARG A 392 17.34 28.12 -8.07
CA ARG A 392 17.89 29.33 -7.43
C ARG A 392 16.97 29.82 -6.31
N MET A 393 17.03 29.12 -5.20
CA MET A 393 16.27 29.43 -3.98
C MET A 393 17.02 30.41 -3.08
N THR A 394 16.39 30.80 -1.97
CA THR A 394 17.04 31.53 -0.87
C THR A 394 18.15 30.67 -0.27
N SER A 395 19.30 31.28 0.00
CA SER A 395 20.44 30.60 0.63
C SER A 395 20.04 29.99 1.98
N ILE A 396 20.76 28.95 2.40
CA ILE A 396 20.51 28.23 3.64
C ILE A 396 21.66 28.47 4.62
N ALA A 397 21.35 28.82 5.85
CA ALA A 397 22.35 29.10 6.89
C ALA A 397 22.32 28.12 8.07
N ALA A 398 21.24 27.33 8.23
CA ALA A 398 21.10 26.43 9.37
C ALA A 398 20.19 25.24 9.04
N VAL A 399 20.29 24.19 9.86
CA VAL A 399 19.34 23.08 9.89
C VAL A 399 18.58 23.12 11.22
N GLY A 400 17.28 22.77 11.18
CA GLY A 400 16.45 22.71 12.38
C GLY A 400 15.49 21.53 12.33
N LEU A 401 15.22 21.00 13.51
CA LEU A 401 14.18 20.01 13.77
C LEU A 401 13.09 20.70 14.59
N GLU A 402 11.93 20.96 14.01
CA GLU A 402 10.75 21.50 14.69
C GLU A 402 9.63 20.50 14.50
N LEU A 403 9.36 19.73 15.55
CA LEU A 403 8.61 18.49 15.48
C LEU A 403 7.58 18.39 16.60
N TRP A 404 6.47 17.75 16.28
CA TRP A 404 5.52 17.24 17.25
C TRP A 404 5.32 15.74 17.02
N SER A 405 5.27 14.96 18.11
CA SER A 405 5.06 13.53 18.00
C SER A 405 4.24 12.98 19.16
N LEU A 406 3.31 12.09 18.87
CA LEU A 406 2.64 11.23 19.86
C LEU A 406 3.57 10.11 20.35
N THR A 407 4.54 9.71 19.53
CA THR A 407 5.46 8.62 19.83
C THR A 407 6.79 9.19 20.30
N PRO A 408 7.29 8.81 21.48
CA PRO A 408 8.61 9.21 21.96
C PRO A 408 9.70 8.32 21.33
N ASN A 409 10.97 8.69 21.59
CA ASN A 409 12.17 7.93 21.24
C ASN A 409 12.40 7.78 19.73
N ILE A 410 12.18 8.89 19.00
CA ILE A 410 12.64 9.01 17.61
C ILE A 410 14.09 9.49 17.67
N MET A 411 15.00 8.71 17.13
CA MET A 411 16.44 8.99 17.11
C MET A 411 16.84 9.52 15.74
N PHE A 412 17.66 10.56 15.75
CA PHE A 412 18.27 11.19 14.56
C PHE A 412 19.78 11.10 14.68
N ASP A 413 20.45 10.76 13.57
CA ASP A 413 21.87 10.62 13.58
C ASP A 413 22.49 10.90 12.20
N ASN A 414 23.81 10.95 12.14
CA ASN A 414 24.61 10.94 10.94
C ASN A 414 24.22 11.99 9.87
N PHE A 415 23.91 13.22 10.35
CA PHE A 415 23.61 14.32 9.44
C PHE A 415 24.84 14.72 8.62
N ILE A 416 24.60 14.91 7.32
CA ILE A 416 25.58 15.53 6.42
C ILE A 416 24.87 16.36 5.36
N ILE A 417 25.41 17.56 5.10
CA ILE A 417 24.99 18.45 4.03
C ILE A 417 26.22 18.86 3.24
N SER A 418 26.26 18.49 1.97
CA SER A 418 27.40 18.73 1.07
C SER A 418 26.92 18.97 -0.35
N SER A 419 27.85 19.36 -1.23
CA SER A 419 27.64 19.42 -2.68
C SER A 419 28.36 18.30 -3.43
N ASP A 420 29.12 17.45 -2.76
CA ASP A 420 29.84 16.33 -3.37
C ASP A 420 29.19 15.00 -3.03
N GLU A 421 28.62 14.33 -4.05
CA GLU A 421 27.95 13.04 -3.90
C GLU A 421 28.91 11.95 -3.37
N ARG A 422 30.20 12.04 -3.68
CA ARG A 422 31.20 11.07 -3.20
C ARG A 422 31.43 11.20 -1.70
N VAL A 423 31.47 12.43 -1.18
CA VAL A 423 31.63 12.71 0.25
C VAL A 423 30.43 12.16 1.04
N VAL A 424 29.21 12.41 0.52
CA VAL A 424 27.98 11.93 1.15
C VAL A 424 27.88 10.40 1.10
N LYS A 425 28.25 9.80 -0.02
CA LYS A 425 28.27 8.33 -0.16
C LYS A 425 29.28 7.69 0.80
N GLN A 426 30.52 8.21 0.86
CA GLN A 426 31.51 7.71 1.80
C GLN A 426 31.05 7.85 3.25
N TRP A 427 30.38 8.97 3.58
CA TRP A 427 29.78 9.16 4.90
C TRP A 427 28.75 8.09 5.20
N ALA A 428 27.83 7.79 4.28
CA ALA A 428 26.85 6.73 4.42
C ALA A 428 27.50 5.34 4.63
N GLU A 429 28.56 5.04 3.88
CA GLU A 429 29.32 3.78 4.01
C GLU A 429 30.03 3.67 5.38
N ASP A 430 30.52 4.80 5.91
CA ASP A 430 31.25 4.83 7.18
C ASP A 430 30.32 4.85 8.41
N THR A 431 29.05 5.20 8.24
CA THR A 431 28.04 5.34 9.30
C THR A 431 26.92 4.30 9.16
N TRP A 432 25.83 4.70 8.52
CA TRP A 432 24.60 3.92 8.39
C TRP A 432 24.80 2.52 7.79
N ALA A 433 25.63 2.37 6.77
CA ALA A 433 25.83 1.06 6.14
C ALA A 433 26.43 0.03 7.11
N ARG A 434 27.30 0.47 8.02
CA ARG A 434 27.84 -0.40 9.09
C ARG A 434 26.76 -0.77 10.11
N THR A 435 25.98 0.20 10.55
CA THR A 435 24.84 -0.03 11.44
C THR A 435 23.85 -1.00 10.80
N LYS A 436 23.48 -0.74 9.54
CA LYS A 436 22.58 -1.61 8.77
C LYS A 436 23.10 -3.04 8.67
N ALA A 437 24.38 -3.23 8.40
CA ALA A 437 24.97 -4.58 8.30
C ALA A 437 24.82 -5.37 9.61
N ILE A 438 24.92 -4.70 10.77
CA ILE A 438 24.71 -5.34 12.08
C ILE A 438 23.23 -5.72 12.26
N TYR A 439 22.29 -4.81 11.92
CA TYR A 439 20.85 -5.11 11.96
C TYR A 439 20.44 -6.23 10.98
N ASP A 440 21.10 -6.31 9.82
CA ASP A 440 20.85 -7.35 8.83
C ASP A 440 21.42 -8.72 9.27
N ALA A 441 22.52 -8.73 9.99
CA ALA A 441 23.12 -9.96 10.56
C ALA A 441 22.25 -10.56 11.67
N ASP A 442 21.63 -9.70 12.50
CA ASP A 442 20.71 -10.12 13.57
C ASP A 442 19.29 -10.45 13.05
N GLY A 443 19.05 -10.23 11.77
CA GLY A 443 17.77 -10.50 11.15
C GLY A 443 17.45 -12.00 11.10
N PRO A 444 16.17 -12.36 10.91
CA PRO A 444 15.77 -13.76 10.80
C PRO A 444 16.56 -14.44 9.69
N GLY A 445 17.08 -15.66 9.97
CA GLY A 445 17.83 -16.47 9.04
C GLY A 445 17.12 -16.66 7.70
N LEU A 446 17.85 -17.08 6.66
CA LEU A 446 17.32 -17.23 5.29
C LEU A 446 15.99 -17.99 5.24
N ILE A 447 15.91 -19.10 5.99
CA ILE A 447 14.71 -19.94 6.07
C ILE A 447 13.52 -19.15 6.61
N MET A 448 13.71 -18.41 7.71
CA MET A 448 12.64 -17.61 8.31
C MET A 448 12.21 -16.44 7.41
N ARG A 449 13.16 -15.84 6.68
CA ARG A 449 12.84 -14.83 5.65
C ARG A 449 11.98 -15.42 4.52
N MET A 450 12.26 -16.66 4.10
CA MET A 450 11.43 -17.37 3.12
C MET A 450 10.01 -17.64 3.66
N PHE A 451 9.87 -18.05 4.92
CA PHE A 451 8.57 -18.22 5.56
C PHE A 451 7.78 -16.91 5.61
N LEU A 452 8.39 -15.84 6.10
CA LEU A 452 7.76 -14.52 6.16
C LEU A 452 7.37 -13.97 4.77
N ALA A 453 8.20 -14.23 3.75
CA ALA A 453 7.86 -13.86 2.37
C ALA A 453 6.69 -14.68 1.82
N ALA A 454 6.62 -15.96 2.17
CA ALA A 454 5.54 -16.85 1.75
C ALA A 454 4.22 -16.54 2.49
N ASP A 455 4.28 -16.07 3.73
CA ASP A 455 3.11 -15.60 4.47
C ASP A 455 2.47 -14.37 3.81
N LYS A 456 3.30 -13.40 3.42
CA LYS A 456 2.85 -12.21 2.66
C LYS A 456 2.39 -12.53 1.23
N ARG A 457 2.89 -13.63 0.62
CA ARG A 457 2.63 -14.03 -0.77
C ARG A 457 2.46 -15.55 -0.86
N PRO A 458 1.28 -16.09 -0.55
CA PRO A 458 1.05 -17.55 -0.44
C PRO A 458 1.44 -18.37 -1.67
N TRP A 459 1.45 -17.78 -2.86
CA TRP A 459 1.89 -18.45 -4.09
C TRP A 459 3.37 -18.83 -4.08
N LEU A 460 4.22 -18.19 -3.26
CA LEU A 460 5.63 -18.54 -3.11
C LEU A 460 5.83 -19.94 -2.54
N TRP A 461 4.89 -20.44 -1.74
CA TRP A 461 4.91 -21.84 -1.29
C TRP A 461 4.94 -22.81 -2.46
N GLY A 462 4.17 -22.53 -3.52
CA GLY A 462 4.21 -23.34 -4.75
C GLY A 462 5.59 -23.34 -5.41
N VAL A 463 6.26 -22.19 -5.45
CA VAL A 463 7.62 -22.06 -5.99
C VAL A 463 8.62 -22.84 -5.14
N TYR A 464 8.57 -22.73 -3.82
CA TYR A 464 9.50 -23.42 -2.93
C TYR A 464 9.33 -24.94 -3.01
N VAL A 465 8.08 -25.42 -2.97
CA VAL A 465 7.77 -26.84 -3.15
C VAL A 465 8.27 -27.35 -4.50
N PHE A 466 8.01 -26.60 -5.58
CA PHE A 466 8.44 -26.98 -6.93
C PHE A 466 9.98 -27.01 -7.04
N THR A 467 10.66 -26.05 -6.47
CA THR A 467 12.13 -25.96 -6.51
C THR A 467 12.81 -27.11 -5.78
N VAL A 468 12.20 -27.60 -4.68
CA VAL A 468 12.71 -28.76 -3.93
C VAL A 468 12.24 -30.09 -4.55
N ALA A 469 10.96 -30.18 -4.95
CA ALA A 469 10.38 -31.42 -5.46
C ALA A 469 10.94 -31.79 -6.84
N LEU A 470 11.19 -30.80 -7.73
CA LEU A 470 11.66 -31.08 -9.08
C LEU A 470 13.02 -31.82 -9.11
N PRO A 471 14.07 -31.36 -8.41
CA PRO A 471 15.34 -32.10 -8.35
C PRO A 471 15.19 -33.50 -7.74
N VAL A 472 14.33 -33.65 -6.72
CA VAL A 472 14.07 -34.94 -6.08
C VAL A 472 13.38 -35.91 -7.05
N ILE A 473 12.36 -35.42 -7.77
CA ILE A 473 11.65 -36.22 -8.79
C ILE A 473 12.61 -36.62 -9.91
N LEU A 474 13.43 -35.69 -10.40
CA LEU A 474 14.43 -35.98 -11.43
C LEU A 474 15.47 -36.98 -10.94
N PHE A 475 15.94 -36.84 -9.71
CA PHE A 475 16.88 -37.77 -9.09
C PHE A 475 16.27 -39.18 -8.97
N ILE A 476 15.05 -39.28 -8.45
CA ILE A 476 14.31 -40.55 -8.37
C ILE A 476 14.08 -41.13 -9.75
N SER A 477 13.68 -40.33 -10.72
CA SER A 477 13.45 -40.75 -12.11
C SER A 477 14.72 -41.27 -12.80
N PHE A 478 15.87 -40.65 -12.50
CA PHE A 478 17.16 -41.01 -13.09
C PHE A 478 17.78 -42.25 -12.45
N TYR A 479 17.68 -42.40 -11.10
CA TYR A 479 18.31 -43.48 -10.35
C TYR A 479 17.41 -44.66 -10.06
N TRP A 480 16.07 -44.53 -10.22
CA TRP A 480 15.15 -45.64 -10.03
C TRP A 480 15.03 -46.46 -11.30
N PRO A 481 15.39 -47.78 -11.28
CA PRO A 481 15.31 -48.59 -12.48
C PRO A 481 13.86 -48.66 -13.01
N ASN A 482 13.72 -48.48 -14.30
CA ASN A 482 12.48 -48.40 -15.09
C ASN A 482 11.49 -49.60 -15.02
N LYS A 483 11.61 -50.45 -13.99
CA LYS A 483 10.74 -51.64 -13.82
C LYS A 483 9.35 -51.30 -13.23
N ARG A 484 9.09 -50.07 -12.82
CA ARG A 484 7.79 -49.73 -12.21
C ARG A 484 6.76 -49.10 -13.17
N PHE A 485 7.16 -48.72 -14.34
CA PHE A 485 6.26 -48.10 -15.32
C PHE A 485 6.20 -48.83 -16.68
N GLY A 486 6.82 -50.00 -16.79
CA GLY A 486 6.56 -50.92 -17.91
C GLY A 486 5.27 -51.72 -17.67
N PRO A 487 4.56 -52.13 -18.72
CA PRO A 487 3.51 -53.10 -18.53
C PRO A 487 4.11 -54.33 -17.85
N PRO A 488 3.34 -55.01 -16.96
CA PRO A 488 3.83 -56.22 -16.28
C PRO A 488 4.38 -57.20 -17.29
N ASP A 489 5.55 -57.77 -17.02
CA ASP A 489 6.23 -58.77 -17.88
C ASP A 489 5.37 -60.02 -18.20
N ASP A 490 4.17 -60.14 -17.63
CA ASP A 490 3.21 -61.23 -17.81
C ASP A 490 2.12 -60.94 -18.89
N TYR A 491 2.16 -59.80 -19.57
CA TYR A 491 1.36 -59.60 -20.74
C TYR A 491 2.02 -60.23 -22.00
N TYR A 492 2.30 -61.50 -21.91
CA TYR A 492 2.34 -62.36 -23.10
C TYR A 492 0.91 -62.41 -23.62
N TYR A 493 0.65 -61.74 -24.71
CA TYR A 493 -0.49 -62.04 -25.53
C TYR A 493 -0.39 -63.52 -25.91
N LYS A 494 -1.13 -64.39 -25.21
CA LYS A 494 -1.52 -65.68 -25.79
C LYS A 494 -2.25 -65.29 -27.05
N LYS A 495 -1.63 -65.57 -28.21
CA LYS A 495 -2.35 -65.79 -29.47
C LYS A 495 -3.27 -66.96 -29.22
N THR A 496 -4.42 -66.72 -28.63
CA THR A 496 -5.56 -67.62 -28.82
C THR A 496 -6.09 -67.20 -30.15
N ASP A 497 -5.85 -68.00 -31.08
CA ASP A 497 -6.64 -68.22 -32.32
C ASP A 497 -5.72 -68.69 -33.42
N ASP A 498 -4.92 -69.78 -33.15
CA ASP A 498 -4.60 -70.69 -34.16
C ASP A 498 -5.82 -71.64 -34.30
N VAL A 499 -6.67 -71.30 -35.25
CA VAL A 499 -7.67 -72.22 -35.78
C VAL A 499 -6.90 -73.34 -36.39
N GLN A 500 -6.98 -74.52 -35.78
CA GLN A 500 -6.59 -75.79 -36.44
C GLN A 500 -7.49 -75.99 -37.67
N LEU A 501 -6.94 -75.71 -38.83
CA LEU A 501 -7.47 -76.20 -40.05
C LEU A 501 -6.91 -77.58 -40.23
N ASN A 502 -7.80 -78.58 -40.22
CA ASN A 502 -7.54 -79.91 -40.54
C ASN A 502 -6.91 -80.05 -41.95
N ASP A 503 -5.89 -80.88 -42.00
CA ASP A 503 -5.37 -81.48 -43.24
C ASP A 503 -6.52 -82.14 -44.05
N GLU A 504 -6.65 -81.71 -45.30
CA GLU A 504 -6.83 -82.55 -46.46
C GLU A 504 -7.09 -81.65 -47.67
N GLU A 505 -6.24 -81.58 -48.54
CA GLU A 505 -6.12 -81.98 -49.96
C GLU A 505 -5.04 -81.20 -50.72
N LYS A 506 -4.13 -81.99 -51.22
CA LYS A 506 -3.22 -81.66 -52.32
C LYS A 506 -3.99 -81.22 -53.54
N ILE A 507 -3.46 -80.30 -54.34
CA ILE A 507 -3.10 -80.45 -55.75
C ILE A 507 -2.43 -79.14 -56.24
N THR A 508 -1.17 -79.29 -56.59
CA THR A 508 -0.37 -78.73 -57.70
C THR A 508 -1.00 -77.61 -58.54
N THR A 509 -0.28 -76.52 -58.77
CA THR A 509 0.46 -76.28 -60.00
C THR A 509 1.24 -75.01 -59.99
N GLU A 510 2.46 -75.10 -60.46
CA GLU A 510 3.46 -74.16 -60.85
C GLU A 510 2.95 -72.88 -61.51
N ALA A 511 3.62 -71.76 -61.26
CA ALA A 511 4.48 -71.09 -62.23
C ALA A 511 4.87 -69.70 -61.73
N GLN A 512 6.16 -69.50 -61.64
CA GLN A 512 6.85 -68.22 -61.78
C GLN A 512 6.83 -67.75 -63.24
N PRO A 513 7.49 -66.62 -63.65
CA PRO A 513 7.66 -65.30 -63.07
C PRO A 513 7.44 -64.19 -64.12
N GLN A 514 7.80 -62.97 -63.81
CA GLN A 514 8.48 -61.91 -64.59
C GLN A 514 7.89 -60.55 -64.31
N GLU A 515 8.70 -59.68 -63.71
CA GLU A 515 9.53 -58.63 -64.33
C GLU A 515 8.82 -57.74 -65.37
N SER A 516 8.79 -56.49 -65.09
CA SER A 516 9.43 -55.38 -65.82
C SER A 516 8.67 -54.05 -65.55
N ASP A 517 9.40 -53.11 -65.00
CA ASP A 517 9.88 -51.88 -65.62
C ASP A 517 8.88 -50.82 -66.09
N LEU A 518 9.23 -49.65 -65.49
CA LEU A 518 9.43 -48.35 -66.13
C LEU A 518 8.23 -47.42 -66.44
N HIS A 519 8.54 -46.24 -66.01
CA HIS A 519 8.26 -44.92 -66.58
C HIS A 519 6.98 -44.17 -66.15
N ASP A 520 7.31 -43.18 -65.39
CA ASP A 520 7.26 -41.76 -65.75
C ASP A 520 5.92 -41.08 -66.01
N GLN A 521 5.95 -39.91 -65.42
CA GLN A 521 5.31 -38.65 -65.79
C GLN A 521 4.02 -38.22 -65.10
N GLN A 522 4.34 -37.22 -64.27
CA GLN A 522 3.73 -35.88 -64.28
C GLN A 522 2.20 -35.74 -64.30
N GLY A 523 1.78 -35.00 -63.35
CA GLY A 523 0.59 -34.21 -63.57
C GLY A 523 -0.15 -33.79 -62.29
N ASN A 524 0.32 -32.72 -61.70
CA ASN A 524 -0.41 -31.59 -61.13
C ASN A 524 -1.77 -31.77 -60.49
N ALA A 525 -1.73 -31.14 -59.37
CA ALA A 525 -2.71 -30.15 -58.79
C ALA A 525 -3.66 -30.69 -57.75
N ALA A 526 -3.40 -30.20 -56.64
CA ALA A 526 -4.00 -29.14 -55.86
C ALA A 526 -4.83 -29.57 -54.64
N LYS A 527 -4.33 -29.08 -53.54
CA LYS A 527 -5.06 -28.46 -52.39
C LYS A 527 -5.93 -29.41 -51.57
N SER A 528 -5.84 -29.34 -50.28
CA SER A 528 -5.69 -28.18 -49.39
C SER A 528 -5.19 -28.59 -48.02
N ASN A 529 -4.42 -27.73 -47.51
CA ASN A 529 -4.02 -27.51 -46.12
C ASN A 529 -5.20 -27.47 -45.15
N ASP A 530 -4.94 -27.90 -43.93
CA ASP A 530 -5.10 -26.91 -42.89
C ASP A 530 -4.24 -27.23 -41.65
N ARG A 531 -3.27 -26.37 -41.52
CA ARG A 531 -2.44 -26.18 -40.35
C ARG A 531 -3.00 -24.99 -39.61
N ILE A 532 -3.46 -25.14 -38.40
CA ILE A 532 -3.76 -24.01 -37.52
C ILE A 532 -2.55 -23.75 -36.60
N LYS A 533 -1.82 -22.71 -36.91
CA LYS A 533 -0.93 -22.00 -35.98
C LYS A 533 -1.73 -20.88 -35.34
N GLY A 534 -1.90 -20.93 -34.03
CA GLY A 534 -2.40 -19.80 -33.28
C GLY A 534 -1.31 -18.72 -33.10
N SER A 535 -1.61 -17.55 -33.55
CA SER A 535 -0.83 -16.33 -33.27
C SER A 535 -1.66 -15.42 -32.40
N ILE A 536 -1.02 -14.99 -31.31
CA ILE A 536 -1.51 -14.00 -30.36
C ILE A 536 -1.57 -12.64 -31.04
N LEU A 537 -2.73 -12.01 -31.02
CA LEU A 537 -2.85 -10.59 -31.32
C LEU A 537 -3.60 -9.88 -30.20
N LEU A 538 -2.94 -8.89 -29.65
CA LEU A 538 -3.51 -7.86 -28.77
C LEU A 538 -4.77 -7.26 -29.38
N LYS A 539 -5.81 -7.13 -28.59
CA LYS A 539 -6.89 -6.18 -28.83
C LYS A 539 -7.21 -5.40 -27.59
N THR A 540 -7.08 -4.12 -27.74
CA THR A 540 -7.54 -3.01 -26.91
C THR A 540 -9.03 -3.11 -26.59
N LYS A 541 -9.29 -2.73 -25.39
CA LYS A 541 -10.46 -2.20 -24.71
C LYS A 541 -11.53 -1.58 -25.63
N ASP A 542 -12.75 -1.99 -25.39
CA ASP A 542 -13.88 -1.10 -25.06
C ASP A 542 -15.13 -1.93 -24.75
N ASP A 543 -15.90 -1.41 -23.77
CA ASP A 543 -17.29 -1.66 -23.44
C ASP A 543 -17.69 -2.96 -22.72
N LEU A 544 -17.99 -2.80 -21.44
CA LEU A 544 -19.30 -3.15 -20.87
C LEU A 544 -19.48 -2.56 -19.46
N GLU A 545 -20.32 -1.55 -19.42
CA GLU A 545 -20.98 -1.07 -18.20
C GLU A 545 -21.90 -2.14 -17.64
N THR A 546 -21.89 -2.32 -16.33
CA THR A 546 -23.12 -2.58 -15.58
C THR A 546 -22.97 -2.12 -14.14
N SER A 547 -23.77 -1.17 -13.84
CA SER A 547 -24.24 -0.56 -12.61
C SER A 547 -24.17 -1.38 -11.32
N SER A 548 -23.72 -0.73 -10.23
CA SER A 548 -24.44 -0.72 -8.96
C SER A 548 -24.09 0.55 -8.18
N GLN A 549 -25.14 1.32 -7.91
CA GLN A 549 -25.14 2.54 -7.11
C GLN A 549 -24.86 2.22 -5.64
N ALA A 550 -23.99 3.00 -5.01
CA ALA A 550 -24.13 3.39 -3.62
C ALA A 550 -23.63 4.83 -3.49
N GLN A 551 -24.54 5.68 -3.07
CA GLN A 551 -24.36 7.07 -2.75
C GLN A 551 -23.39 7.24 -1.57
N GLY A 552 -22.49 8.19 -1.67
CA GLY A 552 -21.69 8.70 -0.58
C GLY A 552 -20.94 9.91 -1.07
N GLY A 553 -21.51 11.08 -0.89
CA GLY A 553 -20.84 12.36 -1.15
C GLY A 553 -19.66 12.53 -0.20
N GLY A 554 -18.50 12.76 -0.75
CA GLY A 554 -17.30 13.15 -0.03
C GLY A 554 -16.65 14.30 -0.79
N GLY A 555 -16.91 15.51 -0.31
CA GLY A 555 -16.11 16.66 -0.69
C GLY A 555 -14.71 16.53 -0.10
N GLU A 556 -13.70 16.74 -0.92
CA GLU A 556 -12.31 16.85 -0.46
C GLU A 556 -12.19 17.97 0.58
N PRO A 557 -11.57 17.72 1.74
CA PRO A 557 -11.27 18.79 2.68
C PRO A 557 -9.99 19.52 2.27
N ASP A 558 -10.09 20.82 2.19
CA ASP A 558 -9.03 21.82 2.06
C ASP A 558 -7.94 21.59 3.13
N PRO A 559 -6.66 21.49 2.76
CA PRO A 559 -5.56 21.19 3.70
C PRO A 559 -5.28 22.27 4.77
N GLY A 560 -6.03 23.38 4.75
CA GLY A 560 -5.88 24.44 5.77
C GLY A 560 -6.69 24.25 7.07
N GLN A 561 -7.59 23.27 7.18
CA GLN A 561 -8.51 23.16 8.35
C GLN A 561 -8.13 22.11 9.39
N VAL A 562 -7.14 21.27 9.15
CA VAL A 562 -6.78 20.17 10.09
C VAL A 562 -6.19 20.68 11.41
N SER A 563 -5.72 21.93 11.46
CA SER A 563 -5.18 22.51 12.71
C SER A 563 -6.24 23.06 13.68
N GLU A 564 -7.46 23.36 13.22
CA GLU A 564 -8.50 23.92 14.10
C GLU A 564 -9.38 22.85 14.77
N GLU A 565 -9.59 21.70 14.16
CA GLU A 565 -10.38 20.63 14.79
C GLU A 565 -9.65 19.93 15.94
N ALA A 566 -8.34 19.79 15.87
CA ALA A 566 -7.55 19.27 17.00
C ALA A 566 -7.60 20.18 18.23
N VAL A 567 -7.83 21.48 18.06
CA VAL A 567 -7.97 22.45 19.13
C VAL A 567 -9.36 22.43 19.76
N ARG A 568 -10.41 22.09 19.00
CA ARG A 568 -11.78 22.02 19.53
C ARG A 568 -12.05 20.80 20.39
N TYR A 569 -11.41 19.66 20.14
CA TYR A 569 -11.56 18.46 20.98
C TYR A 569 -10.95 18.61 22.39
N ARG A 570 -10.08 19.60 22.59
CA ARG A 570 -9.43 19.87 23.88
C ARG A 570 -10.31 20.66 24.87
N LYS A 571 -11.47 21.21 24.44
CA LYS A 571 -12.33 22.06 25.29
C LYS A 571 -13.52 21.34 25.95
N THR A 572 -13.75 20.06 25.71
CA THR A 572 -14.95 19.35 26.16
C THR A 572 -14.72 18.14 27.05
N MET A 573 -13.53 17.95 27.64
CA MET A 573 -13.40 16.95 28.71
C MET A 573 -13.39 17.62 30.10
N PRO A 574 -14.27 17.26 31.01
CA PRO A 574 -14.25 17.74 32.40
C PRO A 574 -13.11 17.07 33.18
N LYS A 575 -12.60 17.79 34.13
CA LYS A 575 -11.51 17.41 35.03
C LYS A 575 -11.84 16.17 35.84
#